data_7d5b6556555768dcb47a440d612d8be9
#
_entry.id   7d5b6556555768dcb47a440d612d8be9
#
_cell.length_a   1.000
_cell.length_b   1.000
_cell.length_c   1.000
_cell.angle_alpha   90.00
_cell.angle_beta   90.00
_cell.angle_gamma   90.00
#
_symmetry.space_group_name_H-M   'P 1'
#
loop_
_entity.id
_entity.type
_entity.pdbx_description
1 polymer ?
#
loop_
_entity_poly.entity_id
_entity_poly.type
_entity_poly.pdbx_seq_one_letter_code
_entity_poly.pdbx_strand_id
1 'polypeptide(L)'
;MKKLILMLCVITAACSVPTPVISDPYEKEWFPGDTVVAANICKSEEVILKVVLADTKSEQATLSKISELSAIEDCISILPPLPFFVHSIVVTYKDFKDRPSVVFALHLVGDEDKNIIGYAIGAGRPGAI
;
A
#
# COMPACT_ATOMS: atom_id res chain seq x y z
N MET A 1 7.61 -25.08 40.80
CA MET A 1 7.27 -24.78 40.26
C MET A 1 7.06 -24.62 39.71
N LYS A 2 6.91 -24.90 39.39
CA LYS A 2 6.49 -24.75 38.71
C LYS A 2 6.22 -24.20 38.18
N LYS A 3 6.36 -24.28 38.00
CA LYS A 3 6.05 -23.76 37.24
C LYS A 3 6.42 -23.14 36.67
N LEU A 4 6.71 -23.40 36.71
CA LEU A 4 6.93 -22.80 35.93
C LEU A 4 7.39 -22.75 35.14
N ILE A 5 7.51 -23.08 35.32
CA ILE A 5 7.62 -22.99 34.42
C ILE A 5 7.42 -22.94 33.62
N LEU A 6 7.16 -23.14 33.56
CA LEU A 6 6.76 -22.92 32.67
C LEU A 6 6.80 -22.41 32.07
N MET A 7 7.04 -22.40 32.27
CA MET A 7 6.96 -21.90 31.52
C MET A 7 7.57 -21.45 30.84
N LEU A 8 7.89 -21.81 31.01
CA LEU A 8 8.26 -21.49 30.15
C LEU A 8 8.47 -21.56 29.15
N CYS A 9 8.37 -21.84 28.95
CA CYS A 9 8.29 -21.78 27.86
C CYS A 9 8.19 -21.72 27.45
N VAL A 10 8.21 -22.03 27.75
CA VAL A 10 7.97 -21.83 27.28
C VAL A 10 8.19 -21.44 26.81
N ILE A 11 8.41 -21.64 27.25
CA ILE A 11 8.44 -21.33 26.68
C ILE A 11 8.96 -21.33 25.87
N THR A 12 9.16 -21.95 25.80
CA THR A 12 9.36 -21.99 24.90
C THR A 12 9.11 -22.24 24.11
N ALA A 13 8.97 -22.72 23.91
CA ALA A 13 8.57 -22.87 22.99
C ALA A 13 7.95 -22.64 22.72
N ALA A 14 7.74 -22.70 22.99
CA ALA A 14 7.09 -22.34 22.61
C ALA A 14 6.97 -21.82 22.38
N CYS A 15 7.25 -22.08 23.10
CA CYS A 15 7.14 -21.20 22.56
C CYS A 15 7.58 -21.15 21.34
N SER A 16 7.39 -21.72 20.84
CA SER A 16 7.65 -21.62 19.47
C SER A 16 6.41 -21.20 18.75
N VAL A 17 5.97 -20.08 19.17
CA VAL A 17 5.14 -19.29 18.31
C VAL A 17 6.04 -18.93 17.16
N PRO A 18 5.69 -19.33 15.93
CA PRO A 18 6.42 -18.83 14.80
C PRO A 18 6.36 -17.33 14.88
N THR A 19 7.50 -16.72 14.98
CA THR A 19 7.60 -15.30 14.76
C THR A 19 6.79 -14.99 13.52
N PRO A 20 5.82 -14.09 13.58
CA PRO A 20 5.13 -13.70 12.38
C PRO A 20 6.19 -13.27 11.38
N VAL A 21 6.24 -13.97 10.28
CA VAL A 21 7.10 -13.59 9.18
C VAL A 21 6.58 -12.24 8.72
N ILE A 22 7.40 -11.21 8.90
CA ILE A 22 7.07 -9.93 8.32
C ILE A 22 7.24 -10.09 6.83
N SER A 23 6.12 -10.20 6.13
CA SER A 23 6.14 -10.30 4.67
C SER A 23 6.72 -9.03 4.10
N ASP A 24 7.62 -9.19 3.14
CA ASP A 24 8.09 -8.05 2.36
C ASP A 24 6.88 -7.49 1.61
N PRO A 25 6.51 -6.22 1.83
CA PRO A 25 5.34 -5.64 1.14
C PRO A 25 5.50 -5.66 -0.38
N TYR A 26 6.73 -5.72 -0.89
CA TYR A 26 6.97 -5.73 -2.33
C TYR A 26 6.76 -7.11 -2.94
N GLU A 27 6.50 -8.13 -2.13
CA GLU A 27 6.13 -9.46 -2.62
C GLU A 27 4.62 -9.64 -2.68
N LYS A 28 3.87 -8.66 -2.24
CA LYS A 28 2.41 -8.73 -2.26
C LYS A 28 1.90 -8.80 -3.69
N GLU A 29 0.95 -9.70 -3.93
CA GLU A 29 0.22 -9.76 -5.19
C GLU A 29 -1.15 -9.13 -4.98
N TRP A 30 -1.51 -8.23 -5.86
CA TRP A 30 -2.74 -7.46 -5.74
C TRP A 30 -3.75 -7.90 -6.79
N PHE A 31 -5.01 -7.96 -6.37
CA PHE A 31 -6.13 -8.32 -7.25
C PHE A 31 -7.22 -7.28 -7.12
N PRO A 32 -8.01 -7.05 -8.17
CA PRO A 32 -9.22 -6.22 -8.03
C PRO A 32 -10.09 -6.79 -6.92
N GLY A 33 -10.64 -5.91 -6.08
CA GLY A 33 -11.43 -6.31 -4.93
C GLY A 33 -10.65 -6.41 -3.63
N ASP A 34 -9.32 -6.41 -3.69
CA ASP A 34 -8.51 -6.39 -2.47
C ASP A 34 -8.72 -5.08 -1.73
N THR A 35 -8.50 -5.12 -0.42
CA THR A 35 -8.54 -3.92 0.41
C THR A 35 -7.14 -3.34 0.54
N VAL A 36 -7.03 -2.04 0.37
CA VAL A 36 -5.78 -1.32 0.58
C VAL A 36 -6.04 -0.14 1.50
N VAL A 37 -5.09 0.14 2.40
CA VAL A 37 -5.16 1.31 3.28
C VAL A 37 -4.30 2.39 2.65
N ALA A 38 -4.93 3.52 2.32
CA ALA A 38 -4.25 4.60 1.63
C ALA A 38 -4.24 5.87 2.47
N ALA A 39 -3.08 6.51 2.52
CA ALA A 39 -2.90 7.77 3.21
C ALA A 39 -2.90 8.95 2.24
N ASN A 40 -2.63 8.70 0.97
CA ASN A 40 -2.60 9.74 -0.07
C ASN A 40 -3.33 9.24 -1.30
N ILE A 41 -4.23 10.06 -1.80
CA ILE A 41 -5.03 9.74 -2.98
C ILE A 41 -4.95 10.90 -3.94
N CYS A 42 -4.70 10.61 -5.21
CA CYS A 42 -4.65 11.62 -6.26
C CYS A 42 -5.88 11.52 -7.15
N LYS A 43 -6.31 12.65 -7.68
CA LYS A 43 -7.63 12.77 -8.31
C LYS A 43 -7.73 12.12 -9.68
N SER A 44 -6.62 11.91 -10.36
CA SER A 44 -6.66 11.38 -11.72
C SER A 44 -5.43 10.53 -12.00
N GLU A 45 -5.52 9.71 -13.03
CA GLU A 45 -4.43 8.90 -13.49
C GLU A 45 -3.24 9.77 -13.93
N GLU A 46 -3.51 10.86 -14.60
CA GLU A 46 -2.47 11.78 -15.02
C GLU A 46 -1.69 12.34 -13.84
N VAL A 47 -2.39 12.70 -12.77
CA VAL A 47 -1.76 13.26 -11.58
C VAL A 47 -0.91 12.21 -10.87
N ILE A 48 -1.44 10.99 -10.68
CA ILE A 48 -0.68 9.96 -9.97
C ILE A 48 0.57 9.56 -10.76
N LEU A 49 0.54 9.65 -12.09
CA LEU A 49 1.72 9.35 -12.90
C LEU A 49 2.85 10.33 -12.66
N LYS A 50 2.55 11.56 -12.25
CA LYS A 50 3.59 12.51 -11.85
C LYS A 50 4.31 12.03 -10.60
N VAL A 51 3.56 11.43 -9.67
CA VAL A 51 4.16 10.85 -8.46
C VAL A 51 5.00 9.62 -8.83
N VAL A 52 4.51 8.81 -9.75
CA VAL A 52 5.26 7.64 -10.25
C VAL A 52 6.61 8.07 -10.79
N LEU A 53 6.64 9.11 -11.63
CA LEU A 53 7.90 9.60 -12.20
C LEU A 53 8.86 10.05 -11.12
N ALA A 54 8.35 10.70 -10.07
CA ALA A 54 9.18 11.11 -8.94
C ALA A 54 9.70 9.89 -8.18
N ASP A 55 8.87 8.87 -8.01
CA ASP A 55 9.20 7.66 -7.27
C ASP A 55 10.28 6.82 -7.95
N THR A 56 10.45 7.00 -9.26
CA THR A 56 11.53 6.34 -9.97
C THR A 56 12.87 7.03 -9.76
N LYS A 57 12.88 8.22 -9.15
CA LYS A 57 14.10 8.99 -8.94
C LYS A 57 14.64 8.86 -7.53
N SER A 58 13.81 9.13 -6.52
CA SER A 58 14.24 9.07 -5.13
C SER A 58 13.03 9.20 -4.21
N GLU A 59 13.22 8.82 -2.94
CA GLU A 59 12.20 9.00 -1.93
C GLU A 59 11.89 10.49 -1.72
N GLN A 60 12.94 11.31 -1.71
CA GLN A 60 12.76 12.74 -1.51
C GLN A 60 11.98 13.37 -2.66
N ALA A 61 12.24 12.94 -3.90
CA ALA A 61 11.49 13.44 -5.06
C ALA A 61 10.02 13.08 -4.94
N THR A 62 9.73 11.87 -4.45
CA THR A 62 8.35 11.41 -4.23
C THR A 62 7.64 12.28 -3.21
N LEU A 63 8.26 12.48 -2.06
CA LEU A 63 7.67 13.29 -1.00
C LEU A 63 7.47 14.73 -1.43
N SER A 64 8.42 15.30 -2.16
CA SER A 64 8.30 16.66 -2.70
C SER A 64 7.14 16.77 -3.68
N LYS A 65 6.99 15.77 -4.56
CA LYS A 65 5.93 15.80 -5.55
C LYS A 65 4.57 15.66 -4.88
N ILE A 66 4.43 14.78 -3.90
CA ILE A 66 3.18 14.61 -3.17
C ILE A 66 2.82 15.91 -2.46
N SER A 67 3.80 16.57 -1.83
CA SER A 67 3.58 17.83 -1.15
C SER A 67 3.12 18.92 -2.13
N GLU A 68 3.77 19.00 -3.28
CA GLU A 68 3.42 19.96 -4.32
C GLU A 68 1.98 19.74 -4.81
N LEU A 69 1.61 18.49 -5.08
CA LEU A 69 0.29 18.17 -5.60
C LEU A 69 -0.79 18.32 -4.53
N SER A 70 -0.45 18.10 -3.26
CA SER A 70 -1.38 18.33 -2.15
C SER A 70 -1.66 19.82 -1.98
N ALA A 71 -0.66 20.67 -2.20
CA ALA A 71 -0.84 22.11 -2.05
C ALA A 71 -1.83 22.69 -3.07
N ILE A 72 -1.95 22.07 -4.25
CA ILE A 72 -2.91 22.49 -5.28
C ILE A 72 -4.13 21.58 -5.31
N GLU A 73 -4.29 20.72 -4.33
CA GLU A 73 -5.44 19.83 -4.15
C GLU A 73 -5.64 18.82 -5.28
N ASP A 74 -4.58 18.51 -6.02
CA ASP A 74 -4.61 17.42 -6.99
C ASP A 74 -4.48 16.07 -6.31
N CYS A 75 -3.87 16.03 -5.13
CA CYS A 75 -3.84 14.87 -4.26
C CYS A 75 -4.28 15.31 -2.87
N ILE A 76 -4.81 14.38 -2.09
CA ILE A 76 -5.22 14.66 -0.72
C ILE A 76 -4.56 13.67 0.22
N SER A 77 -4.29 14.15 1.44
CA SER A 77 -3.80 13.30 2.52
C SER A 77 -4.97 12.92 3.41
N ILE A 78 -5.02 11.66 3.80
CA ILE A 78 -6.09 11.12 4.64
C ILE A 78 -5.48 10.68 5.95
N LEU A 79 -5.83 11.35 7.04
CA LEU A 79 -5.33 11.05 8.38
C LEU A 79 -6.50 10.91 9.34
N PRO A 80 -6.68 9.73 9.95
CA PRO A 80 -5.86 8.52 9.76
C PRO A 80 -6.11 7.88 8.39
N PRO A 81 -5.19 7.05 7.89
CA PRO A 81 -5.40 6.36 6.62
C PRO A 81 -6.67 5.51 6.65
N LEU A 82 -7.35 5.43 5.53
CA LEU A 82 -8.62 4.72 5.43
C LEU A 82 -8.51 3.55 4.44
N PRO A 83 -9.35 2.53 4.63
CA PRO A 83 -9.39 1.40 3.69
C PRO A 83 -10.23 1.75 2.47
N PHE A 84 -9.77 1.24 1.32
CA PHE A 84 -10.47 1.36 0.05
C PHE A 84 -10.40 0.00 -0.65
N PHE A 85 -11.29 -0.21 -1.60
CA PHE A 85 -11.17 -1.38 -2.47
C PHE A 85 -10.36 -1.03 -3.71
N VAL A 86 -9.50 -1.97 -4.12
CA VAL A 86 -8.80 -1.87 -5.40
C VAL A 86 -9.82 -2.11 -6.51
N HIS A 87 -10.09 -1.07 -7.28
CA HIS A 87 -10.99 -1.18 -8.43
C HIS A 87 -10.27 -1.89 -9.58
N SER A 88 -9.06 -1.45 -9.86
CA SER A 88 -8.23 -2.03 -10.91
C SER A 88 -6.78 -1.61 -10.69
N ILE A 89 -5.88 -2.34 -11.32
CA ILE A 89 -4.46 -1.98 -11.34
C ILE A 89 -4.21 -1.29 -12.66
N VAL A 90 -3.77 -0.04 -12.59
CA VAL A 90 -3.66 0.83 -13.75
C VAL A 90 -2.30 0.72 -14.40
N VAL A 91 -1.24 0.74 -13.58
CA VAL A 91 0.14 0.78 -14.04
C VAL A 91 1.01 0.00 -13.06
N THR A 92 2.04 -0.65 -13.57
CA THR A 92 3.08 -1.26 -12.75
C THR A 92 4.40 -0.62 -13.10
N TYR A 93 5.28 -0.48 -12.10
CA TYR A 93 6.58 0.14 -12.35
C TYR A 93 7.58 -0.31 -11.29
N LYS A 94 8.83 0.05 -11.47
CA LYS A 94 9.87 -0.15 -10.46
C LYS A 94 10.24 1.19 -9.87
N ASP A 95 10.30 1.26 -8.54
CA ASP A 95 10.67 2.49 -7.87
C ASP A 95 12.19 2.71 -7.94
N PHE A 96 12.67 3.75 -7.25
CA PHE A 96 14.09 4.13 -7.31
C PHE A 96 15.03 3.06 -6.75
N LYS A 97 14.50 2.10 -6.00
CA LYS A 97 15.28 0.95 -5.50
C LYS A 97 15.00 -0.32 -6.27
N ASP A 98 14.41 -0.19 -7.46
CA ASP A 98 14.08 -1.31 -8.35
C ASP A 98 13.09 -2.28 -7.70
N ARG A 99 12.18 -1.78 -6.85
CA ARG A 99 11.18 -2.59 -6.17
C ARG A 99 9.85 -2.50 -6.93
N PRO A 100 9.12 -3.63 -7.04
CA PRO A 100 7.86 -3.62 -7.78
C PRO A 100 6.82 -2.76 -7.07
N SER A 101 6.15 -1.93 -7.84
CA SER A 101 5.14 -1.00 -7.34
C SER A 101 3.98 -0.95 -8.32
N VAL A 102 2.81 -0.61 -7.81
CA VAL A 102 1.59 -0.58 -8.62
C VAL A 102 0.83 0.71 -8.36
N VAL A 103 0.06 1.12 -9.35
CA VAL A 103 -0.90 2.22 -9.20
C VAL A 103 -2.28 1.59 -9.20
N PHE A 104 -3.07 1.91 -8.19
CA PHE A 104 -4.44 1.45 -8.04
C PHE A 104 -5.42 2.54 -8.42
N ALA A 105 -6.48 2.18 -9.13
CA ALA A 105 -7.72 2.95 -9.11
C ALA A 105 -8.53 2.43 -7.93
N LEU A 106 -9.11 3.32 -7.15
CA LEU A 106 -9.76 2.98 -5.88
C LEU A 106 -11.23 3.35 -5.90
N HIS A 107 -12.05 2.55 -5.18
CA HIS A 107 -13.42 2.95 -4.88
C HIS A 107 -13.68 2.73 -3.39
N LEU A 108 -14.73 3.39 -2.88
CA LEU A 108 -15.06 3.34 -1.46
C LEU A 108 -15.57 1.97 -1.06
N VAL A 109 -15.22 1.54 0.15
CA VAL A 109 -15.82 0.35 0.75
C VAL A 109 -17.30 0.63 0.94
N GLY A 110 -18.15 -0.27 0.42
CA GLY A 110 -19.58 -0.11 0.51
C GLY A 110 -20.24 0.61 -0.65
N ASP A 111 -19.46 1.12 -1.60
CA ASP A 111 -20.02 1.74 -2.79
C ASP A 111 -20.39 0.65 -3.79
N GLU A 112 -21.70 0.38 -3.95
CA GLU A 112 -22.18 -0.67 -4.83
C GLU A 112 -21.93 -0.33 -6.30
N ASP A 113 -21.89 0.95 -6.64
CA ASP A 113 -21.64 1.39 -8.01
C ASP A 113 -20.18 1.31 -8.38
N LYS A 114 -19.29 1.15 -7.37
CA LYS A 114 -17.85 1.00 -7.57
C LYS A 114 -17.27 2.16 -8.39
N ASN A 115 -17.65 3.37 -8.06
CA ASN A 115 -17.13 4.56 -8.73
C ASN A 115 -15.69 4.81 -8.31
N ILE A 116 -14.82 5.04 -9.27
CA ILE A 116 -13.43 5.37 -8.99
C ILE A 116 -13.39 6.76 -8.36
N ILE A 117 -12.81 6.83 -7.15
CA ILE A 117 -12.72 8.10 -6.41
C ILE A 117 -11.32 8.67 -6.43
N GLY A 118 -10.34 7.90 -6.85
CA GLY A 118 -8.97 8.38 -6.90
C GLY A 118 -7.98 7.26 -7.15
N TYR A 119 -6.72 7.62 -7.07
CA TYR A 119 -5.61 6.74 -7.43
C TYR A 119 -4.55 6.79 -6.34
N ALA A 120 -3.91 5.66 -6.08
CA ALA A 120 -2.86 5.57 -5.06
C ALA A 120 -1.78 4.60 -5.53
N ILE A 121 -0.61 4.72 -4.91
CA ILE A 121 0.51 3.84 -5.19
C ILE A 121 0.63 2.84 -4.05
N GLY A 122 0.90 1.60 -4.40
CA GLY A 122 1.16 0.55 -3.42
C GLY A 122 2.37 -0.26 -3.80
N ALA A 123 2.94 -0.93 -2.79
CA ALA A 123 4.05 -1.84 -3.00
C ALA A 123 3.52 -3.19 -3.45
N GLY A 124 4.21 -3.82 -4.41
CA GLY A 124 3.84 -5.14 -4.88
C GLY A 124 3.62 -5.19 -6.37
N ARG A 125 2.97 -6.24 -6.81
CA ARG A 125 2.76 -6.52 -8.23
C ARG A 125 1.34 -7.01 -8.47
N PRO A 126 0.87 -6.99 -9.73
CA PRO A 126 -0.43 -7.58 -10.03
C PRO A 126 -0.36 -9.08 -9.82
N GLY A 127 -1.43 -9.65 -9.27
CA GLY A 127 -1.51 -11.08 -9.11
C GLY A 127 -1.72 -11.79 -10.44
N ALA A 128 -1.28 -13.02 -10.50
CA ALA A 128 -1.51 -13.88 -11.66
C ALA A 128 -2.98 -14.32 -11.67
N ILE A 129 -3.58 -14.32 -12.84
CA ILE A 129 -4.94 -14.76 -13.01
C ILE A 129 -4.95 -16.18 -13.52
#